data_db670d7bc91e53eb0e9e70a747d911c2
#
_entry.id   db670d7bc91e53eb0e9e70a747d911c2
#
_cell.length_a   1.000
_cell.length_b   1.000
_cell.length_c   1.000
_cell.angle_alpha   90.00
_cell.angle_beta   90.00
_cell.angle_gamma   90.00
#
_symmetry.space_group_name_H-M   'P 1'
#
loop_
_entity.id
_entity.type
_entity.pdbx_description
1 polymer ?
#
loop_
_entity_poly.entity_id
_entity_poly.type
_entity_poly.pdbx_seq_one_letter_code
_entity_poly.pdbx_strand_id
1 'polypeptide(L)'
;MKIKYTAQSAPGHGTRLLRRSSYEGCISEAGFCNLRSLTGLFPVAALAFLALFAAANPSTRVEVVRAGGVTRQAFMRVTPQGIIQRTHLSHSKAPPATRRMPGSRVSGPLGTTLWDYDDPNAIADGVSIDANNVWGAWLLSGARLTIHAITGNGTPAWSFSSFNSGNSGVAAAKGADRSGFMESNAAGDDFRQHGFRSTSNGTPDWSFPYPVSDPNLPASSRKVATSRDGSTIAAVVSDSVTQNSTLYVFNANTGAVTLMWTDPLRMDGVALTDNGSLALVTQDNRATLVDTSSGNIVFTATGSGAGSSSYPMSGDGSVFAVGGFNFDVYAYNGTTYNRVIHLTRASFWFGGACTVSHDGSTAGTFGGNYASGWLSGEVYLFDVPTANLLGSYPVSGTGTYQGTPIGAGSNDNGTVTAFASWGTQNHDWPEVMVFNRSVQLIGQINFPGSAFSVDVSTDGQYVVGGAKAVHANQFGSGGRIELIQLPPGSSPTPTPTATATPTATATATPTATAIPRATPTPRPRPSPAPRP
;
A
#
# COMPACT_ATOMS: atom_id res chain seq x y z
N MET A 1 4.83 29.11 -27.29
CA MET A 1 5.67 30.26 -26.93
C MET A 1 7.09 29.73 -26.73
N LYS A 2 8.00 29.98 -27.66
CA LYS A 2 9.39 29.50 -27.61
C LYS A 2 10.23 30.55 -26.88
N ILE A 3 10.77 30.23 -25.73
CA ILE A 3 11.73 31.10 -25.03
C ILE A 3 13.13 30.67 -25.48
N LYS A 4 13.83 31.55 -26.16
CA LYS A 4 15.24 31.41 -26.51
C LYS A 4 16.08 32.00 -25.37
N TYR A 5 16.94 31.19 -24.78
CA TYR A 5 18.02 31.69 -23.95
C TYR A 5 19.27 31.85 -24.78
N THR A 6 19.80 33.06 -24.87
CA THR A 6 21.12 33.40 -25.43
C THR A 6 22.15 33.28 -24.31
N ALA A 7 23.08 32.33 -24.46
CA ALA A 7 24.25 32.24 -23.58
C ALA A 7 25.35 33.12 -24.12
N GLN A 8 25.87 34.06 -23.31
CA GLN A 8 27.12 34.77 -23.54
C GLN A 8 28.31 33.86 -23.23
N SER A 9 29.22 33.75 -24.21
CA SER A 9 30.46 32.98 -24.08
C SER A 9 31.57 33.83 -23.50
N ALA A 10 32.29 33.31 -22.51
CA ALA A 10 33.64 33.74 -22.12
C ALA A 10 34.64 32.63 -22.47
N PRO A 11 35.87 32.94 -22.88
CA PRO A 11 36.76 31.99 -23.50
C PRO A 11 37.72 31.29 -22.53
N GLY A 12 37.99 30.03 -22.80
CA GLY A 12 39.26 29.40 -22.39
C GLY A 12 39.17 28.06 -21.69
N HIS A 13 39.62 27.05 -22.42
CA HIS A 13 40.21 25.77 -21.99
C HIS A 13 39.33 24.53 -21.75
N GLY A 14 39.54 23.53 -22.60
CA GLY A 14 39.48 22.12 -22.26
C GLY A 14 38.19 21.39 -22.65
N THR A 15 38.15 20.89 -23.87
CA THR A 15 37.14 19.98 -24.40
C THR A 15 37.11 18.65 -23.64
N ARG A 16 36.08 18.41 -22.82
CA ARG A 16 35.58 17.08 -22.51
C ARG A 16 34.12 17.00 -22.93
N LEU A 17 33.87 16.16 -23.91
CA LEU A 17 32.52 15.78 -24.35
C LEU A 17 31.78 15.05 -23.22
N LEU A 18 30.97 15.78 -22.47
CA LEU A 18 29.94 15.20 -21.64
C LEU A 18 28.69 15.02 -22.50
N ARG A 19 28.36 13.78 -22.82
CA ARG A 19 27.04 13.42 -23.35
C ARG A 19 25.98 13.85 -22.34
N ARG A 20 25.23 14.88 -22.65
CA ARG A 20 23.99 15.22 -21.95
C ARG A 20 22.95 14.16 -22.30
N SER A 21 22.60 13.31 -21.37
CA SER A 21 21.33 12.61 -21.40
C SER A 21 20.27 13.56 -20.83
N SER A 22 19.37 14.01 -21.68
CA SER A 22 18.17 14.72 -21.27
C SER A 22 17.25 13.72 -20.56
N TYR A 23 17.20 13.78 -19.24
CA TYR A 23 16.17 13.12 -18.46
C TYR A 23 14.90 13.99 -18.48
N GLU A 24 13.95 13.65 -19.35
CA GLU A 24 12.57 14.07 -19.14
C GLU A 24 12.02 13.27 -17.95
N GLY A 25 11.56 13.99 -16.93
CA GLY A 25 11.10 13.40 -15.68
C GLY A 25 9.93 12.44 -15.90
N CYS A 26 10.16 11.17 -15.69
CA CYS A 26 9.10 10.18 -15.58
C CYS A 26 8.38 10.34 -14.24
N ILE A 27 7.14 10.80 -14.27
CA ILE A 27 6.20 10.57 -13.18
C ILE A 27 5.77 9.10 -13.29
N SER A 28 6.50 8.16 -12.70
CA SER A 28 6.10 6.76 -12.69
C SER A 28 5.72 6.33 -11.29
N GLU A 29 4.45 6.30 -10.99
CA GLU A 29 3.91 5.65 -9.80
C GLU A 29 3.89 4.13 -9.88
N ALA A 30 3.95 3.59 -11.07
CA ALA A 30 4.24 2.20 -11.32
C ALA A 30 5.54 2.17 -12.11
N GLY A 31 6.54 1.41 -11.71
CA GLY A 31 7.85 1.34 -12.32
C GLY A 31 7.89 0.94 -13.81
N PHE A 32 7.16 1.68 -14.63
CA PHE A 32 7.18 1.55 -16.07
C PHE A 32 8.11 2.62 -16.65
N CYS A 33 9.39 2.29 -16.77
CA CYS A 33 10.24 2.97 -17.72
C CYS A 33 9.63 2.85 -19.12
N ASN A 34 9.28 3.97 -19.72
CA ASN A 34 8.92 4.02 -21.12
C ASN A 34 10.09 3.53 -21.99
N LEU A 35 9.94 2.37 -22.60
CA LEU A 35 10.86 1.75 -23.56
C LEU A 35 10.90 2.54 -24.89
N ARG A 36 10.81 3.86 -24.89
CA ARG A 36 10.82 4.68 -26.10
C ARG A 36 12.20 5.19 -26.53
N SER A 37 13.29 4.86 -25.87
CA SER A 37 14.63 5.32 -26.26
C SER A 37 15.54 4.24 -26.85
N LEU A 38 15.03 3.08 -27.23
CA LEU A 38 15.77 2.03 -27.96
C LEU A 38 15.22 1.80 -29.36
N THR A 39 14.83 2.87 -30.06
CA THR A 39 14.54 2.82 -31.50
C THR A 39 15.83 2.93 -32.30
N GLY A 40 16.54 1.85 -32.36
CA GLY A 40 17.68 1.77 -33.28
C GLY A 40 18.46 0.50 -33.06
N LEU A 41 17.88 -0.66 -33.41
CA LEU A 41 18.56 -1.87 -33.91
C LEU A 41 17.81 -3.20 -33.71
N PHE A 42 16.57 -3.24 -33.20
CA PHE A 42 15.85 -4.53 -33.10
C PHE A 42 14.36 -4.45 -33.51
N PRO A 43 14.02 -4.24 -34.79
CA PRO A 43 12.61 -4.36 -35.19
C PRO A 43 12.16 -5.80 -35.48
N VAL A 44 13.06 -6.77 -35.63
CA VAL A 44 12.68 -8.12 -36.06
C VAL A 44 12.53 -9.09 -34.89
N ALA A 45 13.32 -8.97 -33.85
CA ALA A 45 13.25 -9.87 -32.70
C ALA A 45 12.03 -9.57 -31.78
N ALA A 46 11.63 -8.31 -31.65
CA ALA A 46 10.48 -7.92 -30.85
C ALA A 46 9.14 -8.36 -31.47
N LEU A 47 9.02 -8.33 -32.80
CA LEU A 47 7.84 -8.84 -33.51
C LEU A 47 7.73 -10.37 -33.46
N ALA A 48 8.84 -11.09 -33.47
CA ALA A 48 8.85 -12.54 -33.31
C ALA A 48 8.45 -12.96 -31.87
N PHE A 49 8.85 -12.18 -30.87
CA PHE A 49 8.45 -12.43 -29.48
C PHE A 49 6.97 -12.13 -29.22
N LEU A 50 6.42 -11.05 -29.80
CA LEU A 50 4.98 -10.74 -29.71
C LEU A 50 4.12 -11.75 -30.50
N ALA A 51 4.59 -12.26 -31.62
CA ALA A 51 3.86 -13.25 -32.42
C ALA A 51 3.83 -14.64 -31.75
N LEU A 52 4.85 -15.03 -30.99
CA LEU A 52 4.84 -16.26 -30.20
C LEU A 52 3.90 -16.19 -28.99
N PHE A 53 3.66 -15.01 -28.44
CA PHE A 53 2.70 -14.82 -27.35
C PHE A 53 1.24 -14.74 -27.82
N ALA A 54 0.99 -14.35 -29.07
CA ALA A 54 -0.36 -14.25 -29.64
C ALA A 54 -0.94 -15.61 -30.10
N ALA A 55 -0.10 -16.64 -30.26
CA ALA A 55 -0.54 -17.95 -30.76
C ALA A 55 -0.93 -18.95 -29.66
N ALA A 56 -0.71 -18.67 -28.41
CA ALA A 56 -1.19 -19.48 -27.29
C ALA A 56 -2.50 -18.89 -26.78
N ASN A 57 -3.63 -19.47 -27.19
CA ASN A 57 -4.94 -19.19 -26.63
C ASN A 57 -4.97 -19.70 -25.16
N PRO A 58 -4.65 -18.90 -24.13
CA PRO A 58 -4.67 -19.37 -22.77
C PRO A 58 -6.10 -19.34 -22.28
N SER A 59 -6.69 -20.50 -22.07
CA SER A 59 -7.91 -20.59 -21.27
C SER A 59 -7.64 -19.90 -19.93
N THR A 60 -8.24 -18.74 -19.72
CA THR A 60 -8.10 -17.95 -18.51
C THR A 60 -8.68 -18.75 -17.34
N ARG A 61 -7.85 -19.24 -16.45
CA ARG A 61 -8.27 -19.92 -15.23
C ARG A 61 -7.70 -19.16 -14.06
N VAL A 62 -8.58 -18.71 -13.18
CA VAL A 62 -8.21 -18.19 -11.85
C VAL A 62 -7.96 -19.39 -10.96
N GLU A 63 -6.79 -19.48 -10.35
CA GLU A 63 -6.42 -20.54 -9.43
C GLU A 63 -6.17 -19.97 -8.04
N VAL A 64 -6.88 -20.48 -7.04
CA VAL A 64 -6.71 -20.15 -5.63
C VAL A 64 -6.05 -21.33 -4.93
N VAL A 65 -4.91 -21.10 -4.29
CA VAL A 65 -4.18 -22.13 -3.54
C VAL A 65 -4.47 -22.00 -2.06
N ARG A 66 -4.83 -23.09 -1.41
CA ARG A 66 -4.92 -23.17 0.05
C ARG A 66 -3.67 -23.84 0.62
N ALA A 67 -3.03 -23.21 1.58
CA ALA A 67 -1.93 -23.80 2.35
C ALA A 67 -2.44 -24.22 3.74
N GLY A 68 -2.32 -25.49 4.05
CA GLY A 68 -2.61 -26.04 5.39
C GLY A 68 -3.99 -26.72 5.52
N GLY A 69 -4.04 -28.04 5.29
CA GLY A 69 -5.20 -28.91 5.54
C GLY A 69 -6.02 -29.24 4.31
N VAL A 70 -5.62 -30.34 3.69
CA VAL A 70 -6.41 -31.28 2.88
C VAL A 70 -7.48 -30.71 1.94
N THR A 71 -7.11 -29.94 0.95
CA THR A 71 -7.69 -30.12 -0.39
C THR A 71 -6.79 -29.41 -1.41
N ARG A 72 -6.14 -30.17 -2.20
CA ARG A 72 -5.21 -29.68 -3.21
C ARG A 72 -5.90 -29.60 -4.55
N GLN A 73 -5.82 -28.50 -5.26
CA GLN A 73 -6.29 -28.33 -6.64
C GLN A 73 -5.09 -28.18 -7.58
N ALA A 74 -5.27 -28.59 -8.83
CA ALA A 74 -4.22 -28.58 -9.82
C ALA A 74 -3.86 -27.17 -10.28
N PHE A 75 -2.56 -26.94 -10.49
CA PHE A 75 -2.02 -25.69 -10.97
C PHE A 75 -1.54 -25.79 -12.41
N MET A 76 -1.74 -24.70 -13.16
CA MET A 76 -0.97 -24.42 -14.35
C MET A 76 -0.08 -23.21 -14.08
N ARG A 77 1.22 -23.41 -14.08
CA ARG A 77 2.19 -22.34 -14.03
C ARG A 77 2.76 -22.13 -15.44
N VAL A 78 2.55 -20.93 -15.98
CA VAL A 78 3.23 -20.52 -17.20
C VAL A 78 4.46 -19.73 -16.76
N THR A 79 5.66 -20.22 -17.07
CA THR A 79 6.90 -19.47 -16.85
C THR A 79 7.08 -18.46 -17.99
N PRO A 80 7.96 -17.45 -17.86
CA PRO A 80 8.33 -16.56 -18.97
C PRO A 80 8.86 -17.30 -20.21
N GLN A 81 9.30 -18.54 -20.03
CA GLN A 81 9.78 -19.44 -21.11
C GLN A 81 8.65 -20.30 -21.70
N GLY A 82 7.37 -20.08 -21.33
CA GLY A 82 6.21 -20.78 -21.87
C GLY A 82 6.02 -22.22 -21.34
N ILE A 83 6.72 -22.63 -20.30
CA ILE A 83 6.61 -23.97 -19.73
C ILE A 83 5.38 -24.07 -18.84
N ILE A 84 4.49 -25.01 -19.14
CA ILE A 84 3.29 -25.30 -18.36
C ILE A 84 3.60 -26.48 -17.43
N GLN A 85 3.61 -26.23 -16.13
CA GLN A 85 3.67 -27.30 -15.13
C GLN A 85 2.26 -27.59 -14.62
N ARG A 86 1.84 -28.86 -14.72
CA ARG A 86 0.57 -29.35 -14.16
C ARG A 86 0.86 -30.19 -12.92
N THR A 87 0.25 -29.83 -11.82
CA THR A 87 0.24 -30.67 -10.62
C THR A 87 -1.21 -31.06 -10.35
N HIS A 88 -1.53 -32.34 -10.39
CA HIS A 88 -2.88 -32.85 -10.14
C HIS A 88 -3.15 -33.01 -8.66
N LEU A 89 -4.29 -32.50 -8.24
CA LEU A 89 -4.75 -32.60 -6.85
C LEU A 89 -6.25 -32.89 -6.82
N SER A 90 -6.68 -33.77 -5.92
CA SER A 90 -8.03 -34.32 -5.85
C SER A 90 -9.12 -33.29 -5.56
N HIS A 91 -10.29 -33.51 -6.17
CA HIS A 91 -11.43 -32.60 -6.19
C HIS A 91 -12.12 -32.38 -4.86
N SER A 92 -12.40 -31.09 -4.54
CA SER A 92 -13.63 -30.74 -3.86
C SER A 92 -14.36 -29.67 -4.68
N LYS A 93 -15.69 -29.85 -4.79
CA LYS A 93 -16.56 -28.94 -5.53
C LYS A 93 -16.61 -27.60 -4.81
N ALA A 94 -15.95 -26.58 -5.36
CA ALA A 94 -16.24 -25.20 -4.99
C ALA A 94 -17.64 -24.83 -5.53
N PRO A 95 -18.45 -24.07 -4.79
CA PRO A 95 -19.69 -23.54 -5.35
C PRO A 95 -19.37 -22.67 -6.56
N PRO A 96 -20.22 -22.66 -7.59
CA PRO A 96 -20.00 -21.88 -8.78
C PRO A 96 -19.93 -20.39 -8.41
N ALA A 97 -18.82 -19.75 -8.75
CA ALA A 97 -18.70 -18.30 -8.67
C ALA A 97 -19.81 -17.71 -9.56
N THR A 98 -20.73 -16.97 -8.93
CA THR A 98 -21.77 -16.25 -9.67
C THR A 98 -21.12 -15.11 -10.44
N ARG A 99 -20.82 -15.36 -11.69
CA ARG A 99 -20.31 -14.35 -12.62
C ARG A 99 -21.44 -13.39 -12.94
N ARG A 100 -21.43 -12.19 -12.35
CA ARG A 100 -22.29 -11.10 -12.83
C ARG A 100 -21.70 -10.52 -14.10
N MET A 101 -22.52 -10.44 -15.14
CA MET A 101 -22.17 -9.79 -16.40
C MET A 101 -22.03 -8.28 -16.19
N PRO A 102 -21.05 -7.61 -16.84
CA PRO A 102 -20.99 -6.15 -16.87
C PRO A 102 -22.29 -5.63 -17.51
N GLY A 103 -22.98 -4.72 -16.85
CA GLY A 103 -24.17 -4.06 -17.40
C GLY A 103 -25.41 -4.03 -16.51
N SER A 104 -25.42 -4.74 -15.39
CA SER A 104 -26.50 -4.55 -14.40
C SER A 104 -26.18 -3.32 -13.54
N ARG A 105 -26.73 -2.15 -13.91
CA ARG A 105 -26.77 -1.01 -13.00
C ARG A 105 -27.43 -1.47 -11.71
N VAL A 106 -26.70 -1.44 -10.62
CA VAL A 106 -27.28 -1.67 -9.29
C VAL A 106 -28.23 -0.50 -9.05
N SER A 107 -29.55 -0.78 -9.02
CA SER A 107 -30.56 0.19 -8.68
C SER A 107 -30.59 0.41 -7.17
N GLY A 108 -29.74 1.28 -6.67
CA GLY A 108 -29.71 1.71 -5.27
C GLY A 108 -28.78 2.91 -5.11
N PRO A 109 -28.90 3.68 -4.03
CA PRO A 109 -27.99 4.80 -3.79
C PRO A 109 -26.56 4.26 -3.62
N LEU A 110 -25.65 4.64 -4.52
CA LEU A 110 -24.24 4.27 -4.52
C LEU A 110 -23.39 5.24 -3.68
N GLY A 111 -23.84 5.58 -2.49
CA GLY A 111 -23.24 6.58 -1.63
C GLY A 111 -23.78 7.98 -1.93
N THR A 112 -23.55 8.89 -1.00
CA THR A 112 -23.89 10.32 -1.11
C THR A 112 -22.64 11.13 -0.92
N THR A 113 -22.32 12.00 -1.87
CA THR A 113 -21.23 12.98 -1.72
C THR A 113 -21.59 13.90 -0.56
N LEU A 114 -20.76 13.90 0.48
CA LEU A 114 -20.86 14.84 1.60
C LEU A 114 -20.27 16.18 1.22
N TRP A 115 -19.10 16.15 0.61
CA TRP A 115 -18.42 17.33 0.10
C TRP A 115 -17.33 16.91 -0.91
N ASP A 116 -16.91 17.86 -1.70
CA ASP A 116 -15.74 17.82 -2.54
C ASP A 116 -14.88 19.08 -2.34
N TYR A 117 -13.61 18.98 -2.70
CA TYR A 117 -12.68 20.10 -2.69
C TYR A 117 -11.82 20.05 -3.95
N ASP A 118 -11.96 21.09 -4.78
CA ASP A 118 -11.21 21.24 -6.02
C ASP A 118 -10.04 22.21 -5.86
N ASP A 119 -8.87 21.83 -6.40
CA ASP A 119 -7.76 22.74 -6.62
C ASP A 119 -7.41 22.77 -8.10
N PRO A 120 -7.54 23.92 -8.80
CA PRO A 120 -7.26 24.00 -10.23
C PRO A 120 -5.76 23.90 -10.57
N ASN A 121 -4.87 24.02 -9.57
CA ASN A 121 -3.42 24.10 -9.77
C ASN A 121 -2.65 22.91 -9.21
N ALA A 122 -3.31 22.00 -8.49
CA ALA A 122 -2.66 20.88 -7.83
C ALA A 122 -3.40 19.56 -8.11
N ILE A 123 -2.68 18.46 -7.99
CA ILE A 123 -3.21 17.10 -8.08
C ILE A 123 -3.36 16.56 -6.65
N ALA A 124 -4.51 15.96 -6.32
CA ALA A 124 -4.68 15.21 -5.09
C ALA A 124 -4.03 13.82 -5.25
N ASP A 125 -2.77 13.71 -4.83
CA ASP A 125 -1.94 12.50 -5.00
C ASP A 125 -2.16 11.47 -3.89
N GLY A 126 -2.47 11.91 -2.69
CA GLY A 126 -2.72 11.05 -1.55
C GLY A 126 -3.89 11.53 -0.70
N VAL A 127 -4.67 10.58 -0.21
CA VAL A 127 -5.69 10.84 0.81
C VAL A 127 -5.57 9.83 1.94
N SER A 128 -5.92 10.26 3.14
CA SER A 128 -6.08 9.38 4.29
C SER A 128 -7.20 9.90 5.18
N ILE A 129 -7.94 9.01 5.84
CA ILE A 129 -9.06 9.35 6.72
C ILE A 129 -8.79 8.82 8.12
N ASP A 130 -8.92 9.65 9.13
CA ASP A 130 -8.97 9.26 10.54
C ASP A 130 -10.41 9.27 11.07
N ALA A 131 -10.59 9.24 12.37
CA ALA A 131 -11.93 9.22 12.98
C ALA A 131 -12.76 10.49 12.71
N ASN A 132 -12.13 11.64 12.47
CA ASN A 132 -12.78 12.94 12.40
C ASN A 132 -12.42 13.74 11.15
N ASN A 133 -11.32 13.39 10.48
CA ASN A 133 -10.70 14.22 9.47
C ASN A 133 -10.33 13.44 8.22
N VAL A 134 -10.30 14.16 7.10
CA VAL A 134 -9.66 13.76 5.84
C VAL A 134 -8.40 14.59 5.66
N TRP A 135 -7.30 13.91 5.39
CA TRP A 135 -5.99 14.45 5.09
C TRP A 135 -5.71 14.32 3.60
N GLY A 136 -5.40 15.41 2.94
CA GLY A 136 -5.12 15.44 1.51
C GLY A 136 -3.69 15.88 1.22
N ALA A 137 -2.95 15.06 0.48
CA ALA A 137 -1.63 15.37 -0.03
C ALA A 137 -1.71 15.81 -1.49
N TRP A 138 -1.10 16.94 -1.82
CA TRP A 138 -1.20 17.60 -3.10
C TRP A 138 0.16 17.86 -3.72
N LEU A 139 0.23 17.80 -5.04
CA LEU A 139 1.42 18.16 -5.84
C LEU A 139 1.12 19.12 -6.99
N LEU A 140 2.18 19.55 -7.69
CA LEU A 140 2.32 20.48 -8.82
C LEU A 140 2.46 21.94 -8.45
N SER A 141 1.82 22.44 -7.41
CA SER A 141 2.04 23.82 -6.93
C SER A 141 2.95 23.91 -5.69
N GLY A 142 3.85 22.94 -5.56
CA GLY A 142 4.55 22.59 -4.33
C GLY A 142 3.87 21.43 -3.62
N ALA A 143 4.58 20.74 -2.74
CA ALA A 143 3.98 19.75 -1.85
C ALA A 143 3.08 20.48 -0.86
N ARG A 144 1.83 20.06 -0.73
CA ARG A 144 0.87 20.66 0.16
C ARG A 144 0.07 19.59 0.90
N LEU A 145 -0.19 19.83 2.17
CA LEU A 145 -1.10 19.05 2.99
C LEU A 145 -2.32 19.89 3.33
N THR A 146 -3.50 19.33 3.20
CA THR A 146 -4.76 19.93 3.67
C THR A 146 -5.45 18.99 4.65
N ILE A 147 -6.17 19.56 5.60
CA ILE A 147 -7.03 18.80 6.51
C ILE A 147 -8.46 19.31 6.42
N HIS A 148 -9.40 18.39 6.34
CA HIS A 148 -10.82 18.69 6.22
C HIS A 148 -11.59 17.90 7.28
N ALA A 149 -12.58 18.52 7.92
CA ALA A 149 -13.46 17.79 8.83
C ALA A 149 -14.41 16.88 8.03
N ILE A 150 -14.62 15.64 8.46
CA ILE A 150 -15.57 14.70 7.83
C ILE A 150 -16.97 15.31 7.76
N THR A 151 -17.44 15.93 8.85
CA THR A 151 -18.76 16.58 8.95
C THR A 151 -18.76 18.02 8.44
N GLY A 152 -17.71 18.47 7.79
CA GLY A 152 -17.55 19.81 7.25
C GLY A 152 -18.22 19.98 5.88
N ASN A 153 -17.87 21.07 5.23
CA ASN A 153 -18.33 21.45 3.89
C ASN A 153 -17.25 21.33 2.82
N GLY A 154 -16.19 20.57 3.09
CA GLY A 154 -15.04 20.43 2.19
C GLY A 154 -13.99 21.53 2.28
N THR A 155 -14.26 22.65 2.96
CA THR A 155 -13.24 23.69 3.15
C THR A 155 -12.15 23.18 4.08
N PRO A 156 -10.85 23.34 3.74
CA PRO A 156 -9.77 22.97 4.63
C PRO A 156 -9.83 23.73 5.95
N ALA A 157 -9.71 23.02 7.07
CA ALA A 157 -9.55 23.67 8.39
C ALA A 157 -8.25 24.45 8.45
N TRP A 158 -7.19 23.89 7.86
CA TRP A 158 -5.91 24.55 7.63
C TRP A 158 -5.14 23.82 6.51
N SER A 159 -4.06 24.44 6.04
CA SER A 159 -3.13 23.83 5.09
C SER A 159 -1.68 24.14 5.45
N PHE A 160 -0.80 23.21 5.13
CA PHE A 160 0.65 23.40 5.08
C PHE A 160 1.08 23.41 3.62
N SER A 161 2.05 24.26 3.26
CA SER A 161 2.60 24.28 1.90
C SER A 161 4.11 24.40 1.96
N SER A 162 4.77 23.58 1.16
CA SER A 162 6.17 23.70 0.82
C SER A 162 6.30 24.32 -0.57
N PHE A 163 7.31 25.17 -0.77
CA PHE A 163 7.50 25.85 -2.06
C PHE A 163 8.13 24.97 -3.13
N ASN A 164 8.55 23.78 -2.78
CA ASN A 164 9.20 22.87 -3.70
C ASN A 164 8.18 21.92 -4.33
N SER A 165 8.18 21.86 -5.67
CA SER A 165 7.32 20.91 -6.39
C SER A 165 7.94 19.52 -6.36
N GLY A 166 7.17 18.53 -5.98
CA GLY A 166 7.64 17.15 -5.89
C GLY A 166 6.52 16.19 -5.53
N ASN A 167 6.91 15.03 -5.12
CA ASN A 167 5.98 14.02 -4.66
C ASN A 167 5.55 14.31 -3.21
N SER A 168 4.33 13.98 -2.90
CA SER A 168 3.80 14.03 -1.54
C SER A 168 3.11 12.73 -1.17
N GLY A 169 3.10 12.40 0.10
CA GLY A 169 2.39 11.25 0.65
C GLY A 169 1.89 11.54 2.04
N VAL A 170 0.72 11.03 2.37
CA VAL A 170 0.09 11.22 3.68
C VAL A 170 -0.44 9.90 4.21
N ALA A 171 -0.27 9.68 5.52
CA ALA A 171 -0.89 8.59 6.24
C ALA A 171 -1.33 9.07 7.63
N ALA A 172 -2.61 8.98 7.92
CA ALA A 172 -3.18 9.32 9.21
C ALA A 172 -3.34 8.06 10.08
N ALA A 173 -3.15 8.22 11.38
CA ALA A 173 -3.44 7.19 12.35
C ALA A 173 -4.95 6.98 12.45
N LYS A 174 -5.41 5.75 12.34
CA LYS A 174 -6.85 5.44 12.40
C LYS A 174 -7.45 5.52 13.81
N GLY A 175 -6.63 5.46 14.86
CA GLY A 175 -7.04 5.46 16.26
C GLY A 175 -6.51 6.65 17.08
N ALA A 176 -5.78 7.59 16.48
CA ALA A 176 -5.17 8.72 17.17
C ALA A 176 -5.11 9.96 16.29
N ASP A 177 -5.04 11.14 16.89
CA ASP A 177 -4.83 12.41 16.17
C ASP A 177 -3.34 12.59 15.81
N ARG A 178 -2.93 11.88 14.77
CA ARG A 178 -1.55 11.93 14.25
C ARG A 178 -1.52 11.61 12.76
N SER A 179 -0.68 12.35 12.01
CA SER A 179 -0.45 12.08 10.59
C SER A 179 1.03 12.26 10.24
N GLY A 180 1.54 11.36 9.42
CA GLY A 180 2.80 11.50 8.71
C GLY A 180 2.58 12.11 7.33
N PHE A 181 3.38 13.12 6.99
CA PHE A 181 3.40 13.74 5.67
C PHE A 181 4.82 13.77 5.13
N MET A 182 5.00 13.24 3.96
CA MET A 182 6.29 13.21 3.27
C MET A 182 6.25 14.14 2.06
N GLU A 183 7.28 14.94 1.90
CA GLU A 183 7.50 15.78 0.73
C GLU A 183 8.87 15.51 0.09
N SER A 184 8.95 15.67 -1.22
CA SER A 184 10.20 15.73 -1.95
C SER A 184 10.09 16.71 -3.09
N ASN A 185 11.14 17.45 -3.38
CA ASN A 185 11.20 18.28 -4.57
C ASN A 185 11.85 17.54 -5.75
N ALA A 186 11.73 18.11 -6.95
CA ALA A 186 12.30 17.55 -8.16
C ALA A 186 13.83 17.60 -8.18
N ALA A 187 14.44 18.48 -7.40
CA ALA A 187 15.89 18.63 -7.26
C ALA A 187 16.46 17.79 -6.10
N GLY A 188 15.61 17.27 -5.21
CA GLY A 188 16.04 16.45 -4.07
C GLY A 188 16.63 17.24 -2.89
N ASP A 189 16.66 18.57 -2.96
CA ASP A 189 17.25 19.44 -1.93
C ASP A 189 16.32 19.73 -0.75
N ASP A 190 15.04 19.40 -0.88
CA ASP A 190 14.07 19.56 0.20
C ASP A 190 13.19 18.31 0.33
N PHE A 191 13.81 17.26 0.81
CA PHE A 191 13.20 15.96 0.98
C PHE A 191 13.01 15.71 2.47
N ARG A 192 11.76 15.79 2.94
CA ARG A 192 11.45 15.82 4.37
C ARG A 192 10.30 14.91 4.75
N GLN A 193 10.38 14.43 5.98
CA GLN A 193 9.26 13.87 6.71
C GLN A 193 8.76 14.88 7.73
N HIS A 194 7.44 15.00 7.84
CA HIS A 194 6.79 15.83 8.84
C HIS A 194 5.82 15.02 9.68
N GLY A 195 5.63 15.40 10.92
CA GLY A 195 4.55 14.94 11.79
C GLY A 195 3.56 16.06 12.06
N PHE A 196 2.26 15.73 11.97
CA PHE A 196 1.16 16.66 12.21
C PHE A 196 0.11 16.08 13.14
N ARG A 197 -0.69 16.96 13.73
CA ARG A 197 -1.98 16.71 14.37
C ARG A 197 -3.06 17.56 13.72
N SER A 198 -4.32 17.24 13.95
CA SER A 198 -5.44 18.08 13.48
C SER A 198 -5.36 19.50 14.02
N THR A 199 -4.75 19.66 15.20
CA THR A 199 -4.53 20.95 15.89
C THR A 199 -3.25 21.67 15.49
N SER A 200 -2.41 21.14 14.60
CA SER A 200 -1.12 21.73 14.20
C SER A 200 -1.24 23.08 13.48
N ASN A 201 -2.42 23.40 12.97
CA ASN A 201 -2.76 24.69 12.33
C ASN A 201 -1.75 25.12 11.25
N GLY A 202 -1.38 24.16 10.37
CA GLY A 202 -0.48 24.41 9.25
C GLY A 202 1.02 24.46 9.60
N THR A 203 1.39 24.20 10.84
CA THR A 203 2.79 24.11 11.26
C THR A 203 3.09 22.67 11.69
N PRO A 204 4.08 21.98 11.11
CA PRO A 204 4.41 20.63 11.55
C PRO A 204 4.88 20.62 13.01
N ASP A 205 4.48 19.60 13.78
CA ASP A 205 4.97 19.40 15.14
C ASP A 205 6.49 19.17 15.14
N TRP A 206 6.98 18.51 14.09
CA TRP A 206 8.38 18.29 13.80
C TRP A 206 8.62 18.06 12.32
N SER A 207 9.88 18.27 11.88
CA SER A 207 10.34 18.01 10.52
C SER A 207 11.71 17.34 10.55
N PHE A 208 11.91 16.34 9.69
CA PHE A 208 13.17 15.64 9.56
C PHE A 208 13.63 15.69 8.10
N PRO A 209 14.80 16.31 7.79
CA PRO A 209 15.38 16.28 6.46
C PRO A 209 16.02 14.90 6.22
N TYR A 210 15.67 14.24 5.13
CA TYR A 210 16.34 13.00 4.76
C TYR A 210 17.74 13.28 4.22
N PRO A 211 18.75 12.52 4.66
CA PRO A 211 20.07 12.59 4.03
C PRO A 211 19.96 12.00 2.62
N VAL A 212 20.41 12.75 1.63
CA VAL A 212 20.49 12.31 0.24
C VAL A 212 21.94 12.44 -0.23
N SER A 213 22.41 11.49 -1.03
CA SER A 213 23.79 11.45 -1.50
C SER A 213 24.14 12.57 -2.48
N ASP A 214 23.17 13.01 -3.27
CA ASP A 214 23.29 14.16 -4.18
C ASP A 214 21.97 14.95 -4.16
N PRO A 215 21.98 16.20 -3.63
CA PRO A 215 20.78 17.03 -3.58
C PRO A 215 20.24 17.44 -4.97
N ASN A 216 21.02 17.27 -6.04
CA ASN A 216 20.58 17.57 -7.40
C ASN A 216 19.90 16.37 -8.08
N LEU A 217 19.92 15.19 -7.48
CA LEU A 217 19.26 14.00 -8.00
C LEU A 217 18.04 13.67 -7.15
N PRO A 218 16.89 13.42 -7.79
CA PRO A 218 15.68 13.13 -7.06
C PRO A 218 15.84 11.84 -6.27
N ALA A 219 15.67 11.91 -4.96
CA ALA A 219 15.35 10.73 -4.17
C ALA A 219 13.89 10.35 -4.47
N SER A 220 13.64 9.06 -4.70
CA SER A 220 12.28 8.62 -4.98
C SER A 220 11.75 7.80 -3.81
N SER A 221 10.79 8.31 -3.11
CA SER A 221 9.79 7.53 -2.41
C SER A 221 8.59 8.39 -2.03
N ARG A 222 7.44 7.77 -1.97
CA ARG A 222 6.17 8.44 -1.78
C ARG A 222 5.34 7.79 -0.70
N LYS A 223 5.92 6.81 -0.01
CA LYS A 223 5.16 5.97 0.90
C LYS A 223 5.54 6.27 2.32
N VAL A 224 4.51 6.63 3.06
CA VAL A 224 4.53 6.85 4.49
C VAL A 224 3.42 6.02 5.11
N ALA A 225 3.66 5.52 6.31
CA ALA A 225 2.66 4.85 7.14
C ALA A 225 2.69 5.43 8.55
N THR A 226 1.54 5.47 9.20
CA THR A 226 1.40 5.86 10.60
C THR A 226 0.71 4.71 11.34
N SER A 227 1.26 4.30 12.48
CA SER A 227 0.64 3.29 13.33
C SER A 227 -0.73 3.75 13.83
N ARG A 228 -1.65 2.82 14.04
CA ARG A 228 -3.02 3.15 14.44
C ARG A 228 -3.09 3.94 15.74
N ASP A 229 -2.23 3.61 16.70
CA ASP A 229 -2.12 4.29 17.99
C ASP A 229 -1.43 5.67 17.91
N GLY A 230 -0.93 6.05 16.72
CA GLY A 230 -0.23 7.30 16.49
C GLY A 230 1.14 7.41 17.16
N SER A 231 1.73 6.31 17.62
CA SER A 231 3.04 6.32 18.28
C SER A 231 4.22 6.33 17.30
N THR A 232 4.02 5.78 16.10
CA THR A 232 5.08 5.50 15.13
C THR A 232 4.71 6.01 13.74
N ILE A 233 5.66 6.64 13.07
CA ILE A 233 5.59 6.94 11.64
C ILE A 233 6.74 6.21 10.95
N ALA A 234 6.48 5.59 9.81
CA ALA A 234 7.50 4.97 8.97
C ALA A 234 7.44 5.51 7.55
N ALA A 235 8.59 5.65 6.93
CA ALA A 235 8.71 6.05 5.53
C ALA A 235 9.84 5.29 4.83
N VAL A 236 9.66 5.02 3.56
CA VAL A 236 10.69 4.39 2.72
C VAL A 236 11.24 5.42 1.73
N VAL A 237 12.54 5.49 1.62
CA VAL A 237 13.28 6.46 0.81
C VAL A 237 14.30 5.72 -0.04
N SER A 238 14.31 5.98 -1.35
CA SER A 238 15.30 5.45 -2.28
C SER A 238 16.26 6.55 -2.72
N ASP A 239 17.55 6.29 -2.56
CA ASP A 239 18.62 7.20 -2.98
C ASP A 239 18.99 6.92 -4.44
N SER A 240 18.92 7.96 -5.29
CA SER A 240 19.17 7.83 -6.73
C SER A 240 20.65 7.60 -7.08
N VAL A 241 21.59 7.90 -6.19
CA VAL A 241 23.02 7.73 -6.42
C VAL A 241 23.44 6.32 -6.06
N THR A 242 23.12 5.89 -4.84
CA THR A 242 23.53 4.58 -4.32
C THR A 242 22.62 3.46 -4.78
N GLN A 243 21.42 3.80 -5.27
CA GLN A 243 20.33 2.86 -5.60
C GLN A 243 19.82 2.05 -4.40
N ASN A 244 20.26 2.38 -3.19
CA ASN A 244 19.77 1.78 -1.96
C ASN A 244 18.45 2.43 -1.54
N SER A 245 17.62 1.65 -0.87
CA SER A 245 16.43 2.17 -0.19
C SER A 245 16.57 2.00 1.32
N THR A 246 16.04 2.96 2.06
CA THR A 246 16.09 2.97 3.52
C THR A 246 14.68 3.14 4.08
N LEU A 247 14.30 2.22 4.97
CA LEU A 247 13.16 2.38 5.87
C LEU A 247 13.61 3.24 7.04
N TYR A 248 12.94 4.38 7.23
CA TYR A 248 13.05 5.22 8.42
C TYR A 248 11.84 4.98 9.30
N VAL A 249 12.08 4.77 10.58
CA VAL A 249 11.03 4.68 11.60
C VAL A 249 11.23 5.80 12.61
N PHE A 250 10.16 6.53 12.91
CA PHE A 250 10.18 7.70 13.76
C PHE A 250 9.28 7.50 14.97
N ASN A 251 9.68 8.03 16.11
CA ASN A 251 8.73 8.36 17.16
C ASN A 251 7.83 9.50 16.65
N ALA A 252 6.53 9.23 16.50
CA ALA A 252 5.61 10.15 15.86
C ALA A 252 5.39 11.45 16.64
N ASN A 253 5.67 11.48 17.97
CA ASN A 253 5.52 12.66 18.79
C ASN A 253 6.71 13.61 18.72
N THR A 254 7.91 13.07 18.55
CA THR A 254 9.17 13.86 18.65
C THR A 254 9.91 13.99 17.32
N GLY A 255 9.60 13.17 16.32
CA GLY A 255 10.36 13.08 15.08
C GLY A 255 11.74 12.41 15.24
N ALA A 256 12.04 11.86 16.41
CA ALA A 256 13.29 11.14 16.61
C ALA A 256 13.28 9.84 15.79
N VAL A 257 14.33 9.61 15.00
CA VAL A 257 14.55 8.36 14.27
C VAL A 257 14.85 7.25 15.27
N THR A 258 14.04 6.21 15.28
CA THR A 258 14.21 5.04 16.15
C THR A 258 14.85 3.86 15.42
N LEU A 259 14.67 3.79 14.10
CA LEU A 259 15.30 2.78 13.25
C LEU A 259 15.62 3.36 11.86
N MET A 260 16.78 2.95 11.34
CA MET A 260 17.15 3.04 9.92
C MET A 260 17.54 1.65 9.44
N TRP A 261 16.77 1.10 8.49
CA TRP A 261 17.04 -0.19 7.89
C TRP A 261 17.22 -0.04 6.38
N THR A 262 18.42 -0.35 5.86
CA THR A 262 18.78 -0.12 4.46
C THR A 262 18.89 -1.44 3.70
N ASP A 263 18.42 -1.46 2.48
CA ASP A 263 18.45 -2.61 1.58
C ASP A 263 18.79 -2.14 0.15
N PRO A 264 19.55 -2.92 -0.63
CA PRO A 264 19.88 -2.58 -2.01
C PRO A 264 18.70 -2.70 -2.99
N LEU A 265 17.60 -3.34 -2.59
CA LEU A 265 16.40 -3.39 -3.41
C LEU A 265 15.54 -2.16 -3.20
N ARG A 266 14.98 -1.66 -4.28
CA ARG A 266 14.04 -0.56 -4.24
C ARG A 266 12.83 -0.92 -3.36
N MET A 267 12.47 -0.01 -2.46
CA MET A 267 11.27 -0.10 -1.63
C MET A 267 10.15 0.72 -2.25
N ASP A 268 8.98 0.12 -2.44
CA ASP A 268 7.83 0.74 -3.09
C ASP A 268 6.66 1.02 -2.15
N GLY A 269 6.62 0.39 -0.99
CA GLY A 269 5.55 0.58 -0.02
C GLY A 269 5.97 0.24 1.40
N VAL A 270 5.22 0.79 2.37
CA VAL A 270 5.37 0.50 3.79
C VAL A 270 4.00 0.48 4.47
N ALA A 271 3.81 -0.47 5.39
CA ALA A 271 2.69 -0.51 6.33
C ALA A 271 3.21 -0.81 7.75
N LEU A 272 2.46 -0.41 8.76
CA LEU A 272 2.78 -0.64 10.17
C LEU A 272 1.67 -1.42 10.86
N THR A 273 2.04 -2.20 11.86
CA THR A 273 1.08 -2.72 12.86
C THR A 273 0.48 -1.58 13.69
N ASP A 274 -0.57 -1.86 14.43
CA ASP A 274 -1.31 -0.88 15.27
C ASP A 274 -0.42 -0.10 16.22
N ASN A 275 0.56 -0.76 16.81
CA ASN A 275 1.52 -0.20 17.76
C ASN A 275 2.87 0.14 17.12
N GLY A 276 2.98 0.01 15.80
CA GLY A 276 4.22 0.28 15.07
C GLY A 276 5.35 -0.72 15.32
N SER A 277 5.11 -1.87 15.96
CA SER A 277 6.18 -2.84 16.28
C SER A 277 6.73 -3.59 15.09
N LEU A 278 5.93 -3.76 14.03
CA LEU A 278 6.36 -4.37 12.78
C LEU A 278 6.11 -3.42 11.60
N ALA A 279 7.04 -3.40 10.68
CA ALA A 279 6.91 -2.72 9.39
C ALA A 279 6.95 -3.74 8.25
N LEU A 280 5.92 -3.77 7.42
CA LEU A 280 5.92 -4.47 6.15
C LEU A 280 6.49 -3.54 5.08
N VAL A 281 7.59 -3.92 4.45
CA VAL A 281 8.21 -3.20 3.34
C VAL A 281 8.02 -4.01 2.07
N THR A 282 7.40 -3.42 1.05
CA THR A 282 7.27 -4.04 -0.26
C THR A 282 8.38 -3.57 -1.19
N GLN A 283 9.00 -4.51 -1.91
CA GLN A 283 10.17 -4.29 -2.75
C GLN A 283 9.99 -5.04 -4.08
N ASP A 284 10.85 -4.76 -5.05
CA ASP A 284 10.91 -5.53 -6.29
C ASP A 284 11.05 -7.02 -5.99
N ASN A 285 10.06 -7.83 -6.40
CA ASN A 285 10.00 -9.30 -6.20
C ASN A 285 10.05 -9.79 -4.75
N ARG A 286 9.89 -8.90 -3.76
CA ARG A 286 10.01 -9.26 -2.35
C ARG A 286 9.10 -8.39 -1.48
N ALA A 287 8.60 -8.97 -0.38
CA ALA A 287 8.06 -8.23 0.75
C ALA A 287 8.76 -8.69 2.02
N THR A 288 9.20 -7.75 2.84
CA THR A 288 9.97 -8.01 4.06
C THR A 288 9.26 -7.44 5.25
N LEU A 289 9.03 -8.27 6.26
CA LEU A 289 8.50 -7.85 7.55
C LEU A 289 9.67 -7.61 8.50
N VAL A 290 9.77 -6.39 9.02
CA VAL A 290 10.90 -5.92 9.85
C VAL A 290 10.38 -5.57 11.24
N ASP A 291 11.05 -6.04 12.28
CA ASP A 291 10.85 -5.57 13.66
C ASP A 291 11.41 -4.16 13.81
N THR A 292 10.56 -3.19 14.15
CA THR A 292 10.93 -1.77 14.15
C THR A 292 11.82 -1.36 15.33
N SER A 293 11.94 -2.20 16.35
CA SER A 293 12.78 -1.95 17.51
C SER A 293 14.22 -2.41 17.31
N SER A 294 14.40 -3.52 16.61
CA SER A 294 15.71 -4.17 16.42
C SER A 294 16.25 -4.09 15.00
N GLY A 295 15.38 -3.86 14.00
CA GLY A 295 15.73 -3.96 12.58
C GLY A 295 15.88 -5.41 12.07
N ASN A 296 15.53 -6.39 12.89
CA ASN A 296 15.59 -7.79 12.47
C ASN A 296 14.50 -8.11 11.45
N ILE A 297 14.85 -8.90 10.45
CA ILE A 297 13.90 -9.46 9.50
C ILE A 297 13.12 -10.58 10.19
N VAL A 298 11.81 -10.40 10.34
CA VAL A 298 10.90 -11.39 10.90
C VAL A 298 10.50 -12.41 9.84
N PHE A 299 10.23 -11.93 8.62
CA PHE A 299 9.84 -12.81 7.52
C PHE A 299 10.14 -12.13 6.17
N THR A 300 10.40 -12.96 5.16
CA THR A 300 10.55 -12.49 3.77
C THR A 300 9.73 -13.37 2.83
N ALA A 301 8.81 -12.75 2.11
CA ALA A 301 8.11 -13.35 0.98
C ALA A 301 8.87 -13.01 -0.31
N THR A 302 9.15 -14.02 -1.14
CA THR A 302 9.87 -13.85 -2.41
C THR A 302 8.99 -14.23 -3.61
N GLY A 303 9.22 -13.58 -4.75
CA GLY A 303 8.55 -13.90 -6.01
C GLY A 303 7.14 -13.32 -6.18
N SER A 304 6.71 -12.43 -5.28
CA SER A 304 5.37 -11.83 -5.32
C SER A 304 5.31 -10.51 -6.09
N GLY A 305 6.45 -9.91 -6.40
CA GLY A 305 6.50 -8.60 -7.05
C GLY A 305 6.24 -7.42 -6.12
N ALA A 306 6.43 -6.22 -6.62
CA ALA A 306 6.21 -5.00 -5.85
C ALA A 306 4.73 -4.60 -5.89
N GLY A 307 4.12 -4.41 -4.74
CA GLY A 307 2.81 -3.82 -4.59
C GLY A 307 2.86 -2.64 -3.64
N SER A 308 2.28 -1.53 -4.01
CA SER A 308 2.31 -0.31 -3.20
C SER A 308 0.90 0.11 -2.77
N SER A 309 0.22 -0.74 -2.03
CA SER A 309 -1.08 -0.41 -1.48
C SER A 309 -1.00 0.29 -0.15
N SER A 310 -2.04 1.04 0.17
CA SER A 310 -2.07 1.87 1.36
C SER A 310 -2.10 1.08 2.67
N TYR A 311 -2.68 -0.15 2.69
CA TYR A 311 -2.79 -0.96 3.91
C TYR A 311 -2.72 -2.46 3.60
N PRO A 312 -1.57 -2.98 3.19
CA PRO A 312 -1.44 -4.39 2.83
C PRO A 312 -1.29 -5.34 4.03
N MET A 313 -1.52 -4.90 5.28
CA MET A 313 -1.28 -5.68 6.50
C MET A 313 -2.41 -5.46 7.52
N SER A 314 -2.76 -6.52 8.27
CA SER A 314 -3.67 -6.45 9.42
C SER A 314 -3.05 -5.65 10.58
N GLY A 315 -3.89 -5.17 11.49
CA GLY A 315 -3.45 -4.34 12.62
C GLY A 315 -2.47 -5.04 13.56
N ASP A 316 -2.60 -6.33 13.74
CA ASP A 316 -1.69 -7.16 14.54
C ASP A 316 -0.47 -7.68 13.77
N GLY A 317 -0.43 -7.45 12.45
CA GLY A 317 0.61 -7.95 11.56
C GLY A 317 0.50 -9.44 11.23
N SER A 318 -0.54 -10.14 11.69
CA SER A 318 -0.69 -11.59 11.46
C SER A 318 -1.05 -11.94 10.00
N VAL A 319 -1.59 -11.00 9.24
CA VAL A 319 -1.95 -11.16 7.82
C VAL A 319 -1.40 -10.01 7.01
N PHE A 320 -0.80 -10.32 5.86
CA PHE A 320 -0.42 -9.28 4.90
C PHE A 320 -0.59 -9.78 3.45
N ALA A 321 -0.78 -8.84 2.54
CA ALA A 321 -0.91 -9.10 1.12
C ALA A 321 0.23 -8.45 0.32
N VAL A 322 0.58 -9.08 -0.80
CA VAL A 322 1.58 -8.58 -1.75
C VAL A 322 1.04 -8.73 -3.16
N GLY A 323 1.01 -7.64 -3.91
CA GLY A 323 0.59 -7.63 -5.31
C GLY A 323 1.77 -7.41 -6.24
N GLY A 324 1.62 -7.91 -7.47
CA GLY A 324 2.59 -7.81 -8.55
C GLY A 324 2.02 -8.54 -9.77
N PHE A 325 2.80 -9.43 -10.38
CA PHE A 325 2.27 -10.37 -11.39
C PHE A 325 1.36 -11.45 -10.77
N ASN A 326 1.45 -11.61 -9.46
CA ASN A 326 0.54 -12.43 -8.66
C ASN A 326 -0.03 -11.55 -7.54
N PHE A 327 -1.13 -12.00 -6.95
CA PHE A 327 -1.60 -11.51 -5.66
C PHE A 327 -1.46 -12.64 -4.65
N ASP A 328 -0.65 -12.41 -3.63
CA ASP A 328 -0.34 -13.37 -2.57
C ASP A 328 -0.80 -12.82 -1.22
N VAL A 329 -1.41 -13.67 -0.39
CA VAL A 329 -1.73 -13.36 1.00
C VAL A 329 -0.99 -14.33 1.91
N TYR A 330 -0.33 -13.80 2.90
CA TYR A 330 0.41 -14.54 3.92
C TYR A 330 -0.29 -14.41 5.26
N ALA A 331 -0.40 -15.50 5.99
CA ALA A 331 -0.96 -15.52 7.34
C ALA A 331 -0.02 -16.23 8.30
N TYR A 332 0.11 -15.67 9.51
CA TYR A 332 0.90 -16.24 10.60
C TYR A 332 0.15 -17.39 11.27
N ASN A 333 0.82 -18.54 11.42
CA ASN A 333 0.22 -19.74 12.00
C ASN A 333 0.62 -20.00 13.47
N GLY A 334 1.22 -19.00 14.13
CA GLY A 334 1.79 -19.12 15.47
C GLY A 334 3.30 -19.44 15.49
N THR A 335 3.88 -19.79 14.35
CA THR A 335 5.31 -20.12 14.22
C THR A 335 5.97 -19.38 13.07
N THR A 336 5.32 -19.32 11.92
CA THR A 336 5.82 -18.68 10.70
C THR A 336 4.67 -18.19 9.83
N TYR A 337 4.97 -17.36 8.85
CA TYR A 337 4.00 -16.93 7.84
C TYR A 337 3.93 -17.97 6.72
N ASN A 338 2.71 -18.34 6.36
CA ASN A 338 2.44 -19.21 5.23
C ASN A 338 1.61 -18.47 4.19
N ARG A 339 1.93 -18.70 2.92
CA ARG A 339 1.08 -18.21 1.84
C ARG A 339 -0.23 -18.99 1.81
N VAL A 340 -1.33 -18.32 2.15
CA VAL A 340 -2.67 -18.90 2.24
C VAL A 340 -3.51 -18.68 0.99
N ILE A 341 -3.27 -17.57 0.28
CA ILE A 341 -3.93 -17.25 -0.99
C ILE A 341 -2.85 -16.98 -2.03
N HIS A 342 -3.05 -17.51 -3.22
CA HIS A 342 -2.22 -17.24 -4.40
C HIS A 342 -3.12 -17.11 -5.63
N LEU A 343 -3.21 -15.89 -6.17
CA LEU A 343 -3.95 -15.61 -7.38
C LEU A 343 -2.98 -15.28 -8.51
N THR A 344 -3.06 -16.04 -9.58
CA THR A 344 -2.37 -15.72 -10.84
C THR A 344 -3.36 -15.59 -11.97
N ARG A 345 -3.12 -14.65 -12.86
CA ARG A 345 -3.90 -14.51 -14.09
C ARG A 345 -3.01 -14.04 -15.23
N ALA A 346 -3.14 -14.67 -16.39
CA ALA A 346 -2.35 -14.30 -17.56
C ALA A 346 -2.60 -12.84 -17.94
N SER A 347 -1.54 -12.09 -18.15
CA SER A 347 -1.56 -10.68 -18.55
C SER A 347 -2.17 -9.72 -17.52
N PHE A 348 -2.26 -10.11 -16.25
CA PHE A 348 -2.72 -9.24 -15.18
C PHE A 348 -1.57 -8.75 -14.31
N TRP A 349 -1.73 -7.53 -13.83
CA TRP A 349 -0.89 -6.89 -12.83
C TRP A 349 -1.74 -6.50 -11.62
N PHE A 350 -1.33 -6.93 -10.43
CA PHE A 350 -2.03 -6.71 -9.16
C PHE A 350 -1.31 -5.73 -8.23
N GLY A 351 -0.19 -5.17 -8.67
CA GLY A 351 0.71 -4.40 -7.80
C GLY A 351 0.21 -3.01 -7.41
N GLY A 352 -0.82 -2.47 -8.07
CA GLY A 352 -1.30 -1.11 -7.82
C GLY A 352 -2.35 -0.98 -6.72
N ALA A 353 -3.09 -2.04 -6.41
CA ALA A 353 -4.27 -1.96 -5.56
C ALA A 353 -4.50 -3.28 -4.80
N CYS A 354 -3.86 -3.42 -3.65
CA CYS A 354 -4.03 -4.53 -2.72
C CYS A 354 -4.41 -4.01 -1.33
N THR A 355 -5.22 -4.74 -0.60
CA THR A 355 -5.61 -4.39 0.77
C THR A 355 -5.86 -5.62 1.62
N VAL A 356 -5.75 -5.45 2.93
CA VAL A 356 -6.16 -6.41 3.97
C VAL A 356 -6.95 -5.62 4.99
N SER A 357 -8.07 -6.18 5.47
CA SER A 357 -8.82 -5.57 6.58
C SER A 357 -7.99 -5.55 7.84
N HIS A 358 -8.28 -4.60 8.72
CA HIS A 358 -7.53 -4.45 9.97
C HIS A 358 -7.56 -5.71 10.85
N ASP A 359 -8.70 -6.42 10.89
CA ASP A 359 -8.85 -7.70 11.61
C ASP A 359 -8.24 -8.91 10.88
N GLY A 360 -7.66 -8.72 9.69
CA GLY A 360 -7.06 -9.77 8.88
C GLY A 360 -8.07 -10.73 8.21
N SER A 361 -9.38 -10.50 8.35
CA SER A 361 -10.41 -11.44 7.87
C SER A 361 -10.66 -11.38 6.36
N THR A 362 -10.37 -10.24 5.73
CA THR A 362 -10.63 -10.02 4.31
C THR A 362 -9.38 -9.48 3.62
N ALA A 363 -9.07 -10.04 2.46
CA ALA A 363 -8.05 -9.49 1.56
C ALA A 363 -8.65 -9.22 0.20
N GLY A 364 -8.17 -8.18 -0.46
CA GLY A 364 -8.68 -7.76 -1.76
C GLY A 364 -7.62 -7.21 -2.69
N THR A 365 -7.89 -7.31 -3.99
CA THR A 365 -7.05 -6.72 -5.02
C THR A 365 -7.88 -6.32 -6.25
N PHE A 366 -7.42 -5.28 -6.93
CA PHE A 366 -7.89 -4.95 -8.26
C PHE A 366 -6.76 -5.17 -9.25
N GLY A 367 -6.89 -6.18 -10.10
CA GLY A 367 -5.92 -6.50 -11.15
C GLY A 367 -6.28 -5.82 -12.46
N GLY A 368 -5.30 -5.19 -13.10
CA GLY A 368 -5.43 -4.62 -14.43
C GLY A 368 -4.84 -5.54 -15.51
N ASN A 369 -5.51 -5.66 -16.64
CA ASN A 369 -5.05 -6.45 -17.79
C ASN A 369 -4.17 -5.59 -18.70
N TYR A 370 -2.86 -5.77 -18.61
CA TYR A 370 -1.91 -5.00 -19.44
C TYR A 370 -1.94 -5.41 -20.93
N ALA A 371 -2.38 -6.63 -21.28
CA ALA A 371 -2.51 -7.03 -22.69
C ALA A 371 -3.69 -6.33 -23.39
N SER A 372 -4.67 -5.83 -22.64
CA SER A 372 -5.75 -5.00 -23.19
C SER A 372 -5.38 -3.51 -23.25
N GLY A 373 -4.14 -3.12 -22.97
CA GLY A 373 -3.76 -1.73 -22.78
C GLY A 373 -4.35 -1.10 -21.53
N TRP A 374 -4.62 -1.90 -20.49
CA TRP A 374 -5.26 -1.50 -19.23
C TRP A 374 -6.73 -1.06 -19.38
N LEU A 375 -7.38 -1.52 -20.47
CA LEU A 375 -8.81 -1.23 -20.72
C LEU A 375 -9.74 -2.26 -20.10
N SER A 376 -9.21 -3.24 -19.39
CA SER A 376 -10.01 -4.19 -18.61
C SER A 376 -9.28 -4.55 -17.32
N GLY A 377 -10.05 -4.99 -16.35
CA GLY A 377 -9.53 -5.42 -15.06
C GLY A 377 -10.56 -6.25 -14.32
N GLU A 378 -10.20 -6.68 -13.13
CA GLU A 378 -11.11 -7.43 -12.27
C GLU A 378 -10.74 -7.25 -10.80
N VAL A 379 -11.74 -6.93 -9.98
CA VAL A 379 -11.63 -6.90 -8.52
C VAL A 379 -11.83 -8.30 -7.98
N TYR A 380 -11.07 -8.67 -6.95
CA TYR A 380 -11.19 -9.94 -6.24
C TYR A 380 -11.22 -9.67 -4.74
N LEU A 381 -12.14 -10.31 -4.02
CA LEU A 381 -12.17 -10.34 -2.56
C LEU A 381 -12.08 -11.77 -2.05
N PHE A 382 -11.35 -11.96 -0.96
CA PHE A 382 -11.08 -13.26 -0.35
C PHE A 382 -11.42 -13.23 1.14
N ASP A 383 -11.96 -14.34 1.62
CA ASP A 383 -12.06 -14.68 3.03
C ASP A 383 -10.73 -15.32 3.47
N VAL A 384 -9.94 -14.62 4.25
CA VAL A 384 -8.59 -15.06 4.61
C VAL A 384 -8.61 -16.31 5.49
N PRO A 385 -9.45 -16.40 6.55
CA PRO A 385 -9.49 -17.58 7.42
C PRO A 385 -9.76 -18.89 6.67
N THR A 386 -10.60 -18.86 5.65
CA THR A 386 -10.93 -20.07 4.87
C THR A 386 -10.17 -20.15 3.54
N ALA A 387 -9.42 -19.10 3.19
CA ALA A 387 -8.75 -18.91 1.90
C ALA A 387 -9.71 -19.04 0.69
N ASN A 388 -11.00 -18.71 0.88
CA ASN A 388 -12.00 -18.76 -0.17
C ASN A 388 -12.05 -17.46 -0.96
N LEU A 389 -12.23 -17.56 -2.27
CA LEU A 389 -12.67 -16.43 -3.07
C LEU A 389 -14.12 -16.11 -2.71
N LEU A 390 -14.38 -14.92 -2.19
CA LEU A 390 -15.72 -14.40 -1.92
C LEU A 390 -16.44 -14.06 -3.23
N GLY A 391 -15.72 -13.54 -4.20
CA GLY A 391 -16.22 -13.25 -5.54
C GLY A 391 -15.27 -12.38 -6.34
N SER A 392 -15.69 -12.07 -7.56
CA SER A 392 -14.97 -11.14 -8.42
C SER A 392 -15.91 -10.21 -9.16
N TYR A 393 -15.40 -9.04 -9.54
CA TYR A 393 -16.14 -8.02 -10.29
C TYR A 393 -15.30 -7.57 -11.49
N PRO A 394 -15.63 -8.04 -12.71
CA PRO A 394 -14.91 -7.66 -13.91
C PRO A 394 -15.33 -6.26 -14.37
N VAL A 395 -14.36 -5.49 -14.89
CA VAL A 395 -14.58 -4.23 -15.57
C VAL A 395 -13.97 -4.26 -16.97
N SER A 396 -14.60 -3.58 -17.91
CA SER A 396 -14.03 -3.39 -19.24
C SER A 396 -14.48 -2.04 -19.80
N GLY A 397 -13.59 -1.38 -20.49
CA GLY A 397 -13.82 -0.07 -21.06
C GLY A 397 -13.25 0.07 -22.46
N THR A 398 -13.34 1.27 -22.96
CA THR A 398 -13.03 1.65 -24.32
C THR A 398 -12.14 2.89 -24.36
N GLY A 399 -11.64 3.24 -25.56
CA GLY A 399 -10.78 4.38 -25.75
C GLY A 399 -9.28 4.02 -25.67
N THR A 400 -8.45 5.03 -25.44
CA THR A 400 -6.97 4.90 -25.46
C THR A 400 -6.31 5.20 -24.11
N TYR A 401 -7.10 5.62 -23.10
CA TYR A 401 -6.57 5.92 -21.79
C TYR A 401 -6.51 4.67 -20.92
N GLN A 402 -5.44 4.57 -20.17
CA GLN A 402 -5.18 3.41 -19.30
C GLN A 402 -6.02 3.49 -18.03
N GLY A 403 -6.79 2.46 -17.75
CA GLY A 403 -7.56 2.29 -16.52
C GLY A 403 -6.78 1.58 -15.41
N THR A 404 -5.51 1.93 -15.21
CA THR A 404 -4.60 1.25 -14.28
C THR A 404 -5.12 1.31 -12.85
N PRO A 405 -5.25 0.16 -12.14
CA PRO A 405 -5.51 0.16 -10.70
C PRO A 405 -4.34 0.77 -9.92
N ILE A 406 -4.65 1.61 -8.92
CA ILE A 406 -3.60 2.41 -8.26
C ILE A 406 -3.74 2.49 -6.73
N GLY A 407 -4.89 2.24 -6.16
CA GLY A 407 -5.11 2.35 -4.73
C GLY A 407 -6.17 1.40 -4.21
N ALA A 408 -6.08 1.03 -2.96
CA ALA A 408 -7.08 0.23 -2.26
C ALA A 408 -7.12 0.60 -0.77
N GLY A 409 -8.27 0.44 -0.15
CA GLY A 409 -8.49 0.58 1.28
C GLY A 409 -9.59 -0.34 1.75
N SER A 410 -9.57 -0.71 3.03
CA SER A 410 -10.60 -1.52 3.67
C SER A 410 -10.92 -0.99 5.05
N ASN A 411 -12.14 -1.18 5.51
CA ASN A 411 -12.49 -0.90 6.89
C ASN A 411 -12.00 -2.00 7.84
N ASP A 412 -12.24 -1.82 9.14
CA ASP A 412 -11.65 -2.66 10.18
C ASP A 412 -12.00 -4.15 10.04
N ASN A 413 -13.24 -4.48 9.72
CA ASN A 413 -13.73 -5.86 9.64
C ASN A 413 -13.89 -6.39 8.21
N GLY A 414 -13.35 -5.71 7.22
CA GLY A 414 -13.37 -6.14 5.83
C GLY A 414 -14.75 -6.21 5.18
N THR A 415 -15.75 -5.54 5.77
CA THR A 415 -17.13 -5.49 5.21
C THR A 415 -17.27 -4.47 4.10
N VAL A 416 -16.37 -3.49 4.06
CA VAL A 416 -16.28 -2.46 3.02
C VAL A 416 -14.86 -2.40 2.50
N THR A 417 -14.71 -2.52 1.19
CA THR A 417 -13.42 -2.42 0.49
C THR A 417 -13.56 -1.49 -0.71
N ALA A 418 -12.64 -0.56 -0.86
CA ALA A 418 -12.61 0.40 -1.95
C ALA A 418 -11.36 0.24 -2.81
N PHE A 419 -11.51 0.49 -4.11
CA PHE A 419 -10.43 0.46 -5.08
C PHE A 419 -10.45 1.71 -5.95
N ALA A 420 -9.28 2.27 -6.22
CA ALA A 420 -9.07 3.41 -7.11
C ALA A 420 -8.36 2.98 -8.39
N SER A 421 -8.71 3.62 -9.50
CA SER A 421 -8.05 3.45 -10.80
C SER A 421 -7.93 4.76 -11.56
N TRP A 422 -7.08 4.78 -12.57
CA TRP A 422 -6.96 5.93 -13.46
C TRP A 422 -8.21 6.20 -14.30
N GLY A 423 -9.13 5.21 -14.38
CA GLY A 423 -10.32 5.29 -15.23
C GLY A 423 -10.00 5.18 -16.72
N THR A 424 -11.03 5.01 -17.52
CA THR A 424 -10.93 4.96 -18.99
C THR A 424 -11.36 6.28 -19.62
N GLN A 425 -11.01 6.48 -20.86
CA GLN A 425 -11.36 7.70 -21.63
C GLN A 425 -12.86 8.00 -21.61
N ASN A 426 -13.68 6.99 -21.62
CA ASN A 426 -15.14 7.12 -21.69
C ASN A 426 -15.81 6.92 -20.34
N HIS A 427 -15.06 6.87 -19.24
CA HIS A 427 -15.57 6.63 -17.88
C HIS A 427 -16.49 5.40 -17.82
N ASP A 428 -16.03 4.28 -18.45
CA ASP A 428 -16.81 3.05 -18.54
C ASP A 428 -17.02 2.38 -17.17
N TRP A 429 -16.18 2.70 -16.20
CA TRP A 429 -16.36 2.38 -14.78
C TRP A 429 -15.92 3.56 -13.90
N PRO A 430 -16.44 3.66 -12.66
CA PRO A 430 -16.04 4.72 -11.72
C PRO A 430 -14.55 4.66 -11.39
N GLU A 431 -13.92 5.81 -11.24
CA GLU A 431 -12.51 5.90 -10.84
C GLU A 431 -12.28 5.37 -9.41
N VAL A 432 -13.31 5.46 -8.53
CA VAL A 432 -13.34 4.75 -7.24
C VAL A 432 -14.58 3.87 -7.18
N MET A 433 -14.37 2.59 -6.88
CA MET A 433 -15.40 1.58 -6.70
C MET A 433 -15.36 1.05 -5.28
N VAL A 434 -16.51 0.95 -4.63
CA VAL A 434 -16.64 0.46 -3.24
C VAL A 434 -17.51 -0.79 -3.21
N PHE A 435 -17.02 -1.82 -2.57
CA PHE A 435 -17.65 -3.13 -2.52
C PHE A 435 -17.95 -3.55 -1.08
N ASN A 436 -19.06 -4.28 -0.91
CA ASN A 436 -19.27 -5.07 0.30
C ASN A 436 -18.55 -6.42 0.20
N ARG A 437 -18.55 -7.17 1.30
CA ARG A 437 -17.91 -8.50 1.37
C ARG A 437 -18.48 -9.52 0.37
N SER A 438 -19.70 -9.31 -0.14
CA SER A 438 -20.30 -10.14 -1.20
C SER A 438 -19.93 -9.68 -2.62
N VAL A 439 -18.95 -8.80 -2.75
CA VAL A 439 -18.47 -8.20 -4.02
C VAL A 439 -19.58 -7.49 -4.80
N GLN A 440 -20.54 -6.89 -4.08
CA GLN A 440 -21.54 -6.02 -4.66
C GLN A 440 -21.05 -4.58 -4.59
N LEU A 441 -21.19 -3.83 -5.69
CA LEU A 441 -20.88 -2.41 -5.71
C LEU A 441 -21.90 -1.65 -4.86
N ILE A 442 -21.43 -0.99 -3.78
CA ILE A 442 -22.25 -0.27 -2.80
C ILE A 442 -21.95 1.22 -2.75
N GLY A 443 -20.88 1.66 -3.40
CA GLY A 443 -20.47 3.05 -3.49
C GLY A 443 -19.59 3.32 -4.70
N GLN A 444 -19.53 4.57 -5.14
CA GLN A 444 -18.64 4.98 -6.23
C GLN A 444 -18.33 6.48 -6.17
N ILE A 445 -17.16 6.86 -6.69
CA ILE A 445 -16.82 8.24 -7.00
C ILE A 445 -16.44 8.30 -8.48
N ASN A 446 -17.05 9.27 -9.20
CA ASN A 446 -16.78 9.52 -10.61
C ASN A 446 -15.97 10.82 -10.71
N PHE A 447 -14.67 10.69 -10.90
CA PHE A 447 -13.79 11.84 -11.09
C PHE A 447 -13.74 12.27 -12.57
N PRO A 448 -13.47 13.56 -12.85
CA PRO A 448 -13.27 14.03 -14.23
C PRO A 448 -11.97 13.49 -14.85
N GLY A 449 -11.09 12.92 -14.05
CA GLY A 449 -9.80 12.37 -14.46
C GLY A 449 -9.37 11.20 -13.58
N SER A 450 -8.07 10.92 -13.55
CA SER A 450 -7.56 9.73 -12.88
C SER A 450 -7.56 9.84 -11.36
N ALA A 451 -8.12 8.84 -10.67
CA ALA A 451 -7.87 8.68 -9.24
C ALA A 451 -6.44 8.20 -8.98
N PHE A 452 -5.86 8.65 -7.87
CA PHE A 452 -4.52 8.28 -7.40
C PHE A 452 -4.54 7.58 -6.05
N SER A 453 -5.54 7.84 -5.24
CA SER A 453 -5.64 7.28 -3.90
C SER A 453 -7.08 7.11 -3.46
N VAL A 454 -7.29 6.20 -2.53
CA VAL A 454 -8.57 5.96 -1.86
C VAL A 454 -8.30 5.50 -0.43
N ASP A 455 -9.16 5.89 0.49
CA ASP A 455 -9.14 5.40 1.86
C ASP A 455 -10.57 5.22 2.39
N VAL A 456 -10.72 4.35 3.39
CA VAL A 456 -12.00 3.97 4.01
C VAL A 456 -11.92 4.22 5.51
N SER A 457 -12.99 4.77 6.10
CA SER A 457 -13.08 4.93 7.55
C SER A 457 -13.12 3.59 8.26
N THR A 458 -12.70 3.56 9.53
CA THR A 458 -12.63 2.34 10.35
C THR A 458 -13.96 1.59 10.44
N ASP A 459 -15.06 2.34 10.51
CA ASP A 459 -16.43 1.81 10.55
C ASP A 459 -17.02 1.49 9.17
N GLY A 460 -16.33 1.86 8.09
CA GLY A 460 -16.80 1.66 6.72
C GLY A 460 -17.93 2.59 6.28
N GLN A 461 -18.25 3.66 7.04
CA GLN A 461 -19.31 4.58 6.67
C GLN A 461 -18.88 5.61 5.63
N TYR A 462 -17.59 5.94 5.60
CA TYR A 462 -17.04 6.99 4.74
C TYR A 462 -15.96 6.45 3.84
N VAL A 463 -15.94 6.92 2.60
CA VAL A 463 -14.87 6.66 1.63
C VAL A 463 -14.42 7.98 1.04
N VAL A 464 -13.12 8.19 1.01
CA VAL A 464 -12.50 9.36 0.40
C VAL A 464 -11.64 8.95 -0.79
N GLY A 465 -11.73 9.70 -1.87
CA GLY A 465 -10.87 9.55 -3.05
C GLY A 465 -10.11 10.82 -3.34
N GLY A 466 -8.90 10.67 -3.89
CA GLY A 466 -8.07 11.75 -4.40
C GLY A 466 -7.77 11.54 -5.88
N ALA A 467 -7.90 12.59 -6.68
CA ALA A 467 -7.79 12.50 -8.14
C ALA A 467 -7.10 13.71 -8.77
N LYS A 468 -6.65 13.50 -9.99
CA LYS A 468 -6.26 14.52 -10.94
C LYS A 468 -7.47 14.93 -11.78
N ALA A 469 -7.54 16.18 -12.23
CA ALA A 469 -8.65 16.69 -13.03
C ALA A 469 -8.68 16.18 -14.49
N VAL A 470 -7.62 15.53 -14.96
CA VAL A 470 -7.50 14.93 -16.30
C VAL A 470 -6.97 13.51 -16.18
N HIS A 471 -7.07 12.72 -17.25
CA HIS A 471 -6.52 11.35 -17.23
C HIS A 471 -4.99 11.32 -17.11
N ALA A 472 -4.44 10.26 -16.50
CA ALA A 472 -3.01 10.14 -16.17
C ALA A 472 -2.07 10.24 -17.37
N ASN A 473 -2.50 9.80 -18.54
CA ASN A 473 -1.77 9.91 -19.79
C ASN A 473 -1.98 11.24 -20.53
N GLN A 474 -2.57 12.23 -19.88
CA GLN A 474 -2.68 13.61 -20.35
C GLN A 474 -1.91 14.56 -19.44
N PHE A 475 -1.30 15.60 -20.04
CA PHE A 475 -0.79 16.72 -19.26
C PHE A 475 -1.97 17.58 -18.77
N GLY A 476 -1.87 18.08 -17.54
CA GLY A 476 -2.86 18.97 -16.97
C GLY A 476 -2.57 19.21 -15.49
N SER A 477 -3.13 20.28 -14.98
CA SER A 477 -3.16 20.63 -13.56
C SER A 477 -4.60 20.49 -13.06
N GLY A 478 -4.77 20.61 -11.76
CA GLY A 478 -6.04 20.47 -11.09
C GLY A 478 -6.25 19.06 -10.55
N GLY A 479 -6.99 19.00 -9.48
CA GLY A 479 -7.34 17.77 -8.78
C GLY A 479 -8.51 17.99 -7.86
N ARG A 480 -9.02 16.89 -7.34
CA ARG A 480 -10.19 16.85 -6.46
C ARG A 480 -9.96 15.84 -5.34
N ILE A 481 -10.39 16.20 -4.15
CA ILE A 481 -10.70 15.26 -3.08
C ILE A 481 -12.21 15.21 -2.95
N GLU A 482 -12.78 14.01 -2.89
CA GLU A 482 -14.20 13.81 -2.68
C GLU A 482 -14.45 12.80 -1.56
N LEU A 483 -15.33 13.15 -0.63
CA LEU A 483 -15.79 12.30 0.46
C LEU A 483 -17.23 11.89 0.22
N ILE A 484 -17.49 10.59 0.23
CA ILE A 484 -18.83 10.02 0.17
C ILE A 484 -19.18 9.32 1.49
N GLN A 485 -20.46 9.36 1.83
CA GLN A 485 -21.07 8.52 2.86
C GLN A 485 -21.79 7.36 2.20
N LEU A 486 -21.53 6.16 2.67
CA LEU A 486 -22.21 4.96 2.18
C LEU A 486 -23.64 4.86 2.76
N PRO A 487 -24.58 4.19 2.07
CA PRO A 487 -25.92 3.98 2.58
C PRO A 487 -25.90 3.26 3.94
N PRO A 488 -26.82 3.61 4.84
CA PRO A 488 -26.99 2.87 6.09
C PRO A 488 -27.22 1.37 5.82
N GLY A 489 -26.54 0.50 6.56
CA GLY A 489 -26.61 -0.96 6.36
C GLY A 489 -25.66 -1.51 5.29
N SER A 490 -24.83 -0.67 4.66
CA SER A 490 -23.74 -1.10 3.78
C SER A 490 -22.65 -1.89 4.54
N SER A 491 -22.46 -1.55 5.82
CA SER A 491 -21.66 -2.35 6.76
C SER A 491 -22.63 -3.24 7.54
N PRO A 492 -22.49 -4.59 7.52
CA PRO A 492 -23.28 -5.43 8.40
C PRO A 492 -23.00 -5.02 9.83
N THR A 493 -24.06 -4.93 10.65
CA THR A 493 -23.93 -4.72 12.09
C THR A 493 -22.87 -5.70 12.61
N PRO A 494 -21.85 -5.27 13.35
CA PRO A 494 -20.85 -6.17 13.88
C PRO A 494 -21.57 -7.28 14.65
N THR A 495 -21.38 -8.51 14.22
CA THR A 495 -21.83 -9.66 14.99
C THR A 495 -21.16 -9.53 16.36
N PRO A 496 -21.91 -9.50 17.48
CA PRO A 496 -21.31 -9.31 18.78
C PRO A 496 -20.19 -10.33 18.93
N THR A 497 -18.97 -9.85 19.02
CA THR A 497 -17.81 -10.69 19.31
C THR A 497 -18.14 -11.47 20.57
N ALA A 498 -18.13 -12.80 20.47
CA ALA A 498 -18.40 -13.64 21.63
C ALA A 498 -17.47 -13.15 22.74
N THR A 499 -18.07 -12.57 23.79
CA THR A 499 -17.33 -12.12 24.97
C THR A 499 -16.51 -13.31 25.42
N ALA A 500 -15.19 -13.20 25.39
CA ALA A 500 -14.31 -14.27 25.82
C ALA A 500 -14.79 -14.73 27.19
N THR A 501 -15.25 -15.96 27.28
CA THR A 501 -15.61 -16.57 28.57
C THR A 501 -14.37 -16.45 29.44
N PRO A 502 -14.45 -15.81 30.63
CA PRO A 502 -13.27 -15.60 31.44
C PRO A 502 -12.64 -16.97 31.69
N THR A 503 -11.44 -17.15 31.16
CA THR A 503 -10.63 -18.34 31.44
C THR A 503 -10.48 -18.41 32.95
N ALA A 504 -10.91 -19.50 33.54
CA ALA A 504 -10.82 -19.69 34.98
C ALA A 504 -9.37 -19.38 35.40
N THR A 505 -9.21 -18.32 36.19
CA THR A 505 -7.91 -17.95 36.76
C THR A 505 -7.44 -19.14 37.56
N ALA A 506 -6.33 -19.73 37.17
CA ALA A 506 -5.74 -20.85 37.90
C ALA A 506 -5.55 -20.41 39.34
N THR A 507 -6.29 -21.03 40.25
CA THR A 507 -6.13 -20.83 41.71
C THR A 507 -4.69 -21.14 42.04
N ALA A 508 -3.96 -20.16 42.56
CA ALA A 508 -2.57 -20.34 42.92
C ALA A 508 -2.45 -21.54 43.88
N THR A 509 -1.76 -22.58 43.45
CA THR A 509 -1.41 -23.71 44.28
C THR A 509 -0.60 -23.14 45.45
N PRO A 510 -1.00 -23.43 46.74
CA PRO A 510 -0.26 -22.91 47.87
C PRO A 510 1.20 -23.36 47.77
N THR A 511 2.10 -22.41 47.71
CA THR A 511 3.55 -22.65 47.71
C THR A 511 3.86 -23.33 49.06
N ALA A 512 4.41 -24.55 49.00
CA ALA A 512 4.85 -25.26 50.19
C ALA A 512 5.81 -24.36 50.97
N THR A 513 5.43 -24.03 52.23
CA THR A 513 6.26 -23.26 53.14
C THR A 513 7.55 -24.03 53.38
N ALA A 514 8.68 -23.45 53.01
CA ALA A 514 9.99 -24.08 53.19
C ALA A 514 10.19 -24.35 54.71
N ILE A 515 10.38 -25.62 55.04
CA ILE A 515 10.78 -26.04 56.40
C ILE A 515 12.14 -25.39 56.68
N PRO A 516 12.30 -24.67 57.81
CA PRO A 516 13.57 -24.06 58.17
C PRO A 516 14.63 -25.16 58.30
N ARG A 517 15.67 -25.07 57.48
CA ARG A 517 16.82 -25.97 57.59
C ARG A 517 17.52 -25.72 58.91
N ALA A 518 17.66 -26.78 59.74
CA ALA A 518 18.35 -26.72 61.01
C ALA A 518 19.77 -26.13 60.83
N THR A 519 20.05 -25.08 61.56
CA THR A 519 21.36 -24.43 61.59
C THR A 519 22.38 -25.44 62.15
N PRO A 520 23.49 -25.78 61.46
CA PRO A 520 24.47 -26.69 61.99
C PRO A 520 25.14 -26.09 63.21
N THR A 521 25.13 -26.83 64.29
CA THR A 521 25.82 -26.48 65.53
C THR A 521 27.32 -26.31 65.28
N PRO A 522 27.97 -25.24 65.73
CA PRO A 522 29.38 -25.04 65.53
C PRO A 522 30.17 -26.14 66.23
N ARG A 523 31.07 -26.81 65.54
CA ARG A 523 31.98 -27.80 66.04
C ARG A 523 32.95 -27.14 67.03
N PRO A 524 33.22 -27.67 68.26
CA PRO A 524 34.22 -27.09 69.15
C PRO A 524 35.61 -27.10 68.55
N ARG A 525 36.28 -25.96 68.64
CA ARG A 525 37.65 -25.78 68.20
C ARG A 525 38.59 -26.66 69.06
N PRO A 526 39.49 -27.44 68.44
CA PRO A 526 40.47 -28.22 69.23
C PRO A 526 41.42 -27.25 69.94
N SER A 527 41.65 -27.56 71.19
CA SER A 527 42.61 -26.84 72.07
C SER A 527 44.04 -26.98 71.48
N PRO A 528 44.85 -25.92 71.50
CA PRO A 528 46.24 -25.98 71.01
C PRO A 528 47.05 -26.91 71.95
N ALA A 529 47.89 -27.76 71.37
CA ALA A 529 48.85 -28.58 72.04
C ALA A 529 49.91 -27.74 72.79
N PRO A 530 50.38 -28.15 73.98
CA PRO A 530 51.42 -27.48 74.71
C PRO A 530 52.74 -27.53 73.92
N ARG A 531 53.42 -26.41 73.87
CA ARG A 531 54.76 -26.33 73.29
C ARG A 531 55.76 -26.94 74.30
N PRO A 532 56.81 -27.58 73.80
CA PRO A 532 57.92 -28.09 74.60
C PRO A 532 58.73 -26.95 75.22
#